data_54da0fc691356b87008818022b15c12e
#
_entry.id   54da0fc691356b87008818022b15c12e
#
_cell.length_a   1.000
_cell.length_b   1.000
_cell.length_c   1.000
_cell.angle_alpha   90.00
_cell.angle_beta   90.00
_cell.angle_gamma   90.00
#
_symmetry.space_group_name_H-M   'P 1'
#
loop_
_entity.id
_entity.type
_entity.pdbx_description
1 polymer ?
#
loop_
_entity_poly.entity_id
_entity_poly.type
_entity_poly.pdbx_seq_one_letter_code
_entity_poly.pdbx_strand_id
1 'polypeptide(L)'
;PLRADHHAINAMVSDSIDTIWKLIRADRRFGETKWTERTIGFDYTLPKHIMFGFPGYEAINIQQHPAFMIPIMNKHYGCYYIDQAVSTGIPQDMCTLPLVEVGVAVEDEYPDIGNCYLATNNPCDANMMDNAAMYRRLSGDGKKAVHAFVTPLMYDDPTTKELGIHEIYSAIEFLEGQFGQKFDWDAFADGIRRFNELNIHETNKWDVYAKCDNIALNSMAQAFWRIYMYQQGANKHFEREAKVIWKYFE
;
A
#
# COMPACT_ATOMS: atom_id res chain seq x y z
N PRO A 1 22.90 18.37 -16.34
CA PRO A 1 22.30 17.75 -15.15
C PRO A 1 20.78 17.74 -15.25
N LEU A 2 20.11 18.89 -15.35
CA LEU A 2 18.64 19.03 -15.41
C LEU A 2 17.89 18.16 -16.44
N ARG A 3 18.51 17.70 -17.52
CA ARG A 3 17.83 16.91 -18.58
C ARG A 3 17.72 15.43 -18.26
N ALA A 4 18.70 14.85 -17.60
CA ALA A 4 18.66 13.44 -17.18
C ALA A 4 17.58 13.24 -16.10
N ASP A 5 17.40 14.25 -15.28
CA ASP A 5 16.49 14.31 -14.15
C ASP A 5 15.03 14.34 -14.60
N HIS A 6 14.72 15.11 -15.63
CA HIS A 6 13.40 15.14 -16.24
C HIS A 6 12.98 13.77 -16.77
N HIS A 7 13.90 12.98 -17.33
CA HIS A 7 13.58 11.65 -17.82
C HIS A 7 13.23 10.68 -16.68
N ALA A 8 13.99 10.69 -15.58
CA ALA A 8 13.71 9.83 -14.43
C ALA A 8 12.38 10.18 -13.76
N ILE A 9 12.12 11.48 -13.53
CA ILE A 9 10.88 11.96 -12.94
C ILE A 9 9.69 11.67 -13.87
N ASN A 10 9.82 11.91 -15.17
CA ASN A 10 8.77 11.63 -16.14
C ASN A 10 8.47 10.13 -16.23
N ALA A 11 9.49 9.26 -16.19
CA ALA A 11 9.29 7.81 -16.16
C ALA A 11 8.53 7.40 -14.88
N MET A 12 8.95 7.90 -13.73
CA MET A 12 8.27 7.64 -12.45
C MET A 12 6.80 8.09 -12.46
N VAL A 13 6.53 9.29 -12.96
CA VAL A 13 5.15 9.82 -13.05
C VAL A 13 4.32 8.98 -14.04
N SER A 14 4.89 8.65 -15.20
CA SER A 14 4.24 7.79 -16.19
C SER A 14 3.90 6.42 -15.61
N ASP A 15 4.84 5.77 -14.94
CA ASP A 15 4.63 4.45 -14.32
C ASP A 15 3.63 4.50 -13.17
N SER A 16 3.59 5.61 -12.43
CA SER A 16 2.57 5.84 -11.40
C SER A 16 1.18 5.96 -12.02
N ILE A 17 1.05 6.70 -13.11
CA ILE A 17 -0.20 6.85 -13.86
C ILE A 17 -0.61 5.51 -14.45
N ASP A 18 0.31 4.77 -15.07
CA ASP A 18 0.04 3.44 -15.61
C ASP A 18 -0.41 2.46 -14.53
N THR A 19 0.17 2.55 -13.33
CA THR A 19 -0.26 1.75 -12.17
C THR A 19 -1.69 2.08 -11.79
N ILE A 20 -2.05 3.36 -11.70
CA ILE A 20 -3.41 3.81 -11.42
C ILE A 20 -4.39 3.29 -12.50
N TRP A 21 -4.02 3.41 -13.77
CA TRP A 21 -4.83 2.87 -14.87
C TRP A 21 -5.02 1.36 -14.80
N LYS A 22 -3.97 0.61 -14.45
CA LYS A 22 -4.05 -0.83 -14.23
C LYS A 22 -5.01 -1.16 -13.09
N LEU A 23 -4.98 -0.37 -12.02
CA LEU A 23 -5.88 -0.56 -10.88
C LEU A 23 -7.34 -0.30 -11.26
N ILE A 24 -7.61 0.77 -11.98
CA ILE A 24 -8.97 1.07 -12.49
C ILE A 24 -9.46 -0.07 -13.37
N ARG A 25 -8.61 -0.62 -14.25
CA ARG A 25 -8.96 -1.77 -15.11
C ARG A 25 -9.07 -3.09 -14.35
N ALA A 26 -8.37 -3.22 -13.24
CA ALA A 26 -8.44 -4.41 -12.39
C ALA A 26 -9.70 -4.47 -11.54
N ASP A 27 -10.42 -3.35 -11.42
CA ASP A 27 -11.70 -3.32 -10.72
C ASP A 27 -12.75 -4.13 -11.51
N ARG A 28 -13.31 -5.15 -10.86
CA ARG A 28 -14.30 -6.07 -11.47
C ARG A 28 -15.54 -5.36 -11.98
N ARG A 29 -15.88 -4.22 -11.44
CA ARG A 29 -17.01 -3.40 -11.89
C ARG A 29 -16.81 -2.88 -13.30
N PHE A 30 -15.57 -2.73 -13.77
CA PHE A 30 -15.22 -2.20 -15.08
C PHE A 30 -14.71 -3.24 -16.08
N GLY A 31 -14.57 -4.50 -15.71
CA GLY A 31 -14.58 -5.61 -16.64
C GLY A 31 -13.28 -6.34 -16.98
N GLU A 32 -12.15 -6.08 -16.36
CA GLU A 32 -10.92 -6.86 -16.61
C GLU A 32 -10.53 -7.72 -15.39
N THR A 33 -10.93 -8.99 -15.40
CA THR A 33 -10.78 -9.93 -14.28
C THR A 33 -9.39 -10.56 -14.14
N LYS A 34 -8.56 -10.59 -15.17
CA LYS A 34 -7.26 -11.30 -15.15
C LYS A 34 -6.29 -10.82 -14.07
N TRP A 35 -6.33 -9.55 -13.75
CA TRP A 35 -5.51 -8.95 -12.70
C TRP A 35 -6.00 -9.30 -11.30
N THR A 36 -7.30 -9.42 -11.16
CA THR A 36 -7.95 -9.60 -9.87
C THR A 36 -7.65 -10.98 -9.28
N GLU A 37 -7.46 -11.99 -10.11
CA GLU A 37 -7.23 -13.38 -9.66
C GLU A 37 -5.87 -13.58 -8.98
N ARG A 38 -4.90 -12.70 -9.26
CA ARG A 38 -3.54 -12.77 -8.71
C ARG A 38 -3.18 -11.57 -7.86
N THR A 39 -4.17 -10.91 -7.30
CA THR A 39 -3.98 -9.66 -6.57
C THR A 39 -4.64 -9.77 -5.21
N ILE A 40 -4.01 -9.19 -4.20
CA ILE A 40 -4.63 -8.91 -2.91
C ILE A 40 -4.73 -7.42 -2.67
N GLY A 41 -5.78 -7.00 -1.98
CA GLY A 41 -5.85 -5.69 -1.37
C GLY A 41 -5.16 -5.68 -0.01
N PHE A 42 -4.53 -4.59 0.36
CA PHE A 42 -3.98 -4.41 1.69
C PHE A 42 -4.05 -2.95 2.14
N ASP A 43 -3.98 -2.73 3.45
CA ASP A 43 -3.95 -1.41 4.04
C ASP A 43 -2.54 -0.77 3.99
N TYR A 44 -2.47 0.50 4.37
CA TYR A 44 -1.24 1.30 4.33
C TYR A 44 -0.13 0.76 5.24
N THR A 45 -0.46 0.13 6.33
CA THR A 45 0.49 -0.26 7.38
C THR A 45 1.04 -1.68 7.20
N LEU A 46 0.49 -2.45 6.27
CA LEU A 46 0.92 -3.82 6.02
C LEU A 46 2.35 -3.86 5.46
N PRO A 47 3.21 -4.71 6.01
CA PRO A 47 4.47 -5.05 5.37
C PRO A 47 4.22 -5.92 4.12
N LYS A 48 3.98 -5.28 2.98
CA LYS A 48 3.76 -5.97 1.69
C LYS A 48 4.87 -6.96 1.30
N HIS A 49 5.99 -6.90 2.00
CA HIS A 49 7.11 -7.82 1.84
C HIS A 49 6.73 -9.30 1.94
N ILE A 50 5.66 -9.61 2.68
CA ILE A 50 5.10 -10.97 2.73
C ILE A 50 4.81 -11.52 1.32
N MET A 51 4.47 -10.64 0.37
CA MET A 51 4.18 -11.02 -1.01
C MET A 51 5.41 -11.47 -1.80
N PHE A 52 6.62 -11.20 -1.32
CA PHE A 52 7.84 -11.73 -1.96
C PHE A 52 7.88 -13.26 -1.94
N GLY A 53 7.25 -13.87 -0.93
CA GLY A 53 7.10 -15.32 -0.84
C GLY A 53 6.00 -15.93 -1.71
N PHE A 54 5.26 -15.11 -2.46
CA PHE A 54 4.23 -15.57 -3.38
C PHE A 54 4.51 -15.11 -4.82
N PRO A 55 5.52 -15.69 -5.51
CA PRO A 55 5.85 -15.32 -6.88
C PRO A 55 4.64 -15.42 -7.82
N GLY A 56 4.40 -14.36 -8.58
CA GLY A 56 3.28 -14.28 -9.51
C GLY A 56 2.01 -13.68 -8.95
N TYR A 57 2.00 -13.31 -7.67
CA TYR A 57 0.94 -12.53 -7.03
C TYR A 57 1.39 -11.11 -6.73
N GLU A 58 0.47 -10.18 -6.75
CA GLU A 58 0.72 -8.77 -6.49
C GLU A 58 -0.13 -8.27 -5.31
N ALA A 59 0.43 -7.35 -4.54
CA ALA A 59 -0.29 -6.66 -3.49
C ALA A 59 -0.56 -5.22 -3.92
N ILE A 60 -1.79 -4.77 -3.74
CA ILE A 60 -2.21 -3.42 -4.04
C ILE A 60 -2.63 -2.74 -2.74
N ASN A 61 -1.99 -1.61 -2.44
CA ASN A 61 -2.45 -0.77 -1.35
C ASN A 61 -3.72 -0.02 -1.79
N ILE A 62 -4.87 -0.64 -1.56
CA ILE A 62 -6.15 -0.08 -1.97
C ILE A 62 -6.48 1.18 -1.16
N GLN A 63 -6.12 1.21 0.14
CA GLN A 63 -6.37 2.36 1.03
C GLN A 63 -5.74 3.65 0.49
N GLN A 64 -4.55 3.59 -0.06
CA GLN A 64 -3.89 4.78 -0.60
C GLN A 64 -4.60 5.37 -1.82
N HIS A 65 -5.30 4.57 -2.61
CA HIS A 65 -5.95 5.08 -3.81
C HIS A 65 -7.03 6.10 -3.50
N PRO A 66 -8.08 5.80 -2.72
CA PRO A 66 -9.07 6.80 -2.39
C PRO A 66 -8.47 7.95 -1.55
N ALA A 67 -7.63 7.61 -0.56
CA ALA A 67 -7.15 8.60 0.40
C ALA A 67 -6.16 9.63 -0.17
N PHE A 68 -5.34 9.26 -1.15
CA PHE A 68 -4.39 10.18 -1.79
C PHE A 68 -4.88 10.69 -3.14
N MET A 69 -5.44 9.81 -3.97
CA MET A 69 -5.77 10.20 -5.34
C MET A 69 -7.01 11.08 -5.41
N ILE A 70 -8.04 10.78 -4.63
CA ILE A 70 -9.27 11.57 -4.64
C ILE A 70 -9.03 13.02 -4.20
N PRO A 71 -8.40 13.30 -3.04
CA PRO A 71 -8.10 14.67 -2.64
C PRO A 71 -7.12 15.41 -3.56
N ILE A 72 -6.18 14.69 -4.18
CA ILE A 72 -5.25 15.30 -5.16
C ILE A 72 -6.00 15.75 -6.41
N MET A 73 -6.92 14.91 -6.90
CA MET A 73 -7.72 15.23 -8.07
C MET A 73 -8.79 16.29 -7.78
N ASN A 74 -9.46 16.18 -6.66
CA ASN A 74 -10.48 17.11 -6.22
C ASN A 74 -10.69 17.09 -4.70
N LYS A 75 -10.23 18.13 -4.01
CA LYS A 75 -10.33 18.25 -2.55
C LYS A 75 -11.76 18.15 -2.01
N HIS A 76 -12.76 18.57 -2.79
CA HIS A 76 -14.16 18.53 -2.34
C HIS A 76 -14.66 17.08 -2.18
N TYR A 77 -14.23 16.15 -3.02
CA TYR A 77 -14.56 14.74 -2.85
C TYR A 77 -13.90 14.15 -1.60
N GLY A 78 -12.68 14.53 -1.28
CA GLY A 78 -12.05 14.12 -0.03
C GLY A 78 -12.87 14.51 1.20
N CYS A 79 -13.34 15.77 1.27
CA CYS A 79 -14.22 16.25 2.35
C CYS A 79 -15.54 15.50 2.35
N TYR A 80 -16.15 15.28 1.19
CA TYR A 80 -17.40 14.53 1.07
C TYR A 80 -17.31 13.13 1.68
N TYR A 81 -16.29 12.37 1.34
CA TYR A 81 -16.12 11.01 1.88
C TYR A 81 -15.80 11.00 3.38
N ILE A 82 -15.06 11.99 3.87
CA ILE A 82 -14.86 12.17 5.32
C ILE A 82 -16.21 12.37 6.02
N ASP A 83 -17.08 13.23 5.48
CA ASP A 83 -18.41 13.46 6.05
C ASP A 83 -19.27 12.19 6.03
N GLN A 84 -19.17 11.37 4.98
CA GLN A 84 -19.86 10.08 4.92
C GLN A 84 -19.34 9.11 6.01
N ALA A 85 -18.03 9.02 6.20
CA ALA A 85 -17.45 8.19 7.26
C ALA A 85 -17.92 8.64 8.65
N VAL A 86 -17.87 9.95 8.92
CA VAL A 86 -18.31 10.54 10.19
C VAL A 86 -19.80 10.29 10.45
N SER A 87 -20.62 10.29 9.41
CA SER A 87 -22.04 9.98 9.52
C SER A 87 -22.34 8.58 10.06
N THR A 88 -21.40 7.66 9.96
CA THR A 88 -21.51 6.29 10.52
C THR A 88 -21.13 6.21 12.00
N GLY A 89 -20.72 7.32 12.62
CA GLY A 89 -20.33 7.38 14.02
C GLY A 89 -18.81 7.28 14.26
N ILE A 90 -18.00 7.31 13.20
CA ILE A 90 -16.54 7.39 13.33
C ILE A 90 -16.14 8.80 13.78
N PRO A 91 -15.24 8.95 14.77
CA PRO A 91 -14.80 10.25 15.25
C PRO A 91 -14.14 11.09 14.15
N GLN A 92 -14.51 12.39 14.09
CA GLN A 92 -14.01 13.31 13.08
C GLN A 92 -12.52 13.66 13.26
N ASP A 93 -11.99 13.52 14.46
CA ASP A 93 -10.60 13.82 14.82
C ASP A 93 -9.61 12.71 14.49
N MET A 94 -10.06 11.67 13.79
CA MET A 94 -9.20 10.61 13.28
C MET A 94 -8.36 11.05 12.07
N CYS A 95 -7.36 10.23 11.75
CA CYS A 95 -6.58 10.39 10.53
C CYS A 95 -7.48 10.41 9.28
N THR A 96 -7.26 11.36 8.40
CA THR A 96 -8.06 11.53 7.18
C THR A 96 -7.91 10.38 6.18
N LEU A 97 -6.80 9.64 6.24
CA LEU A 97 -6.53 8.51 5.33
C LEU A 97 -7.61 7.42 5.47
N PRO A 98 -7.80 6.78 6.65
CA PRO A 98 -8.86 5.81 6.84
C PRO A 98 -10.27 6.42 6.75
N LEU A 99 -10.46 7.70 7.13
CA LEU A 99 -11.77 8.32 6.99
C LEU A 99 -12.22 8.39 5.53
N VAL A 100 -11.34 8.77 4.61
CA VAL A 100 -11.68 8.77 3.17
C VAL A 100 -11.96 7.35 2.69
N GLU A 101 -11.17 6.36 3.09
CA GLU A 101 -11.39 4.97 2.72
C GLU A 101 -12.75 4.46 3.16
N VAL A 102 -13.08 4.65 4.43
CA VAL A 102 -14.40 4.25 4.97
C VAL A 102 -15.53 4.96 4.25
N GLY A 103 -15.38 6.27 3.99
CA GLY A 103 -16.39 7.04 3.27
C GLY A 103 -16.67 6.48 1.87
N VAL A 104 -15.62 6.13 1.13
CA VAL A 104 -15.75 5.48 -0.18
C VAL A 104 -16.45 4.12 -0.06
N ALA A 105 -16.15 3.37 1.01
CA ALA A 105 -16.80 2.09 1.25
C ALA A 105 -18.29 2.25 1.66
N VAL A 106 -18.63 3.30 2.40
CA VAL A 106 -20.03 3.63 2.79
C VAL A 106 -20.88 3.94 1.56
N GLU A 107 -20.31 4.65 0.60
CA GLU A 107 -20.97 4.99 -0.66
C GLU A 107 -21.01 3.82 -1.68
N ASP A 108 -20.52 2.65 -1.31
CA ASP A 108 -20.39 1.47 -2.20
C ASP A 108 -19.51 1.71 -3.44
N GLU A 109 -18.57 2.66 -3.30
CA GLU A 109 -17.64 3.05 -4.37
C GLU A 109 -16.25 2.43 -4.18
N TYR A 110 -16.06 1.63 -3.13
CA TYR A 110 -14.77 1.00 -2.84
C TYR A 110 -14.35 0.06 -3.98
N PRO A 111 -13.09 0.15 -4.44
CA PRO A 111 -12.62 -0.65 -5.56
C PRO A 111 -12.76 -2.16 -5.33
N ASP A 112 -13.37 -2.86 -6.27
CA ASP A 112 -13.48 -4.33 -6.23
C ASP A 112 -12.24 -4.98 -6.85
N ILE A 113 -11.09 -4.80 -6.20
CA ILE A 113 -9.78 -5.30 -6.64
C ILE A 113 -9.30 -6.39 -5.68
N GLY A 114 -8.71 -7.44 -6.26
CA GLY A 114 -8.13 -8.53 -5.49
C GLY A 114 -9.15 -9.57 -5.01
N ASN A 115 -8.64 -10.77 -4.74
CA ASN A 115 -9.45 -11.91 -4.26
C ASN A 115 -9.66 -11.88 -2.76
N CYS A 116 -8.73 -11.30 -2.02
CA CYS A 116 -8.79 -11.15 -0.57
C CYS A 116 -8.20 -9.81 -0.14
N TYR A 117 -8.44 -9.47 1.11
CA TYR A 117 -7.91 -8.28 1.74
C TYR A 117 -7.13 -8.65 2.99
N LEU A 118 -5.93 -8.09 3.12
CA LEU A 118 -5.09 -8.27 4.28
C LEU A 118 -4.96 -6.95 5.03
N ALA A 119 -5.37 -6.94 6.28
CA ALA A 119 -5.41 -5.79 7.15
C ALA A 119 -4.47 -5.94 8.34
N THR A 120 -4.00 -4.83 8.90
CA THR A 120 -3.23 -4.81 10.13
C THR A 120 -3.57 -3.59 10.98
N ASN A 121 -3.41 -3.72 12.28
CA ASN A 121 -3.54 -2.60 13.22
C ASN A 121 -2.21 -1.91 13.54
N ASN A 122 -1.16 -2.15 12.79
CA ASN A 122 0.22 -1.76 13.13
C ASN A 122 0.54 -0.28 12.90
N PRO A 123 1.07 0.39 13.85
CA PRO A 123 0.61 0.73 15.19
C PRO A 123 -0.29 1.97 15.14
N CYS A 124 -1.48 1.82 14.59
CA CYS A 124 -2.36 2.94 14.27
C CYS A 124 -3.80 2.65 14.71
N ASP A 125 -4.25 3.37 15.73
CA ASP A 125 -5.63 3.26 16.24
C ASP A 125 -6.67 3.57 15.17
N ALA A 126 -6.37 4.55 14.33
CA ALA A 126 -7.25 4.92 13.21
C ALA A 126 -7.40 3.77 12.22
N ASN A 127 -6.31 3.06 11.93
CA ASN A 127 -6.33 1.89 11.05
C ASN A 127 -7.10 0.71 11.65
N MET A 128 -7.01 0.52 12.97
CA MET A 128 -7.77 -0.52 13.66
C MET A 128 -9.29 -0.28 13.54
N MET A 129 -9.75 0.96 13.69
CA MET A 129 -11.17 1.30 13.51
C MET A 129 -11.61 1.17 12.05
N ASP A 130 -10.77 1.61 11.12
CA ASP A 130 -10.97 1.42 9.69
C ASP A 130 -11.08 -0.05 9.31
N ASN A 131 -10.14 -0.89 9.76
CA ASN A 131 -10.17 -2.32 9.51
C ASN A 131 -11.46 -2.98 10.00
N ALA A 132 -11.98 -2.56 11.16
CA ALA A 132 -13.27 -3.08 11.66
C ALA A 132 -14.44 -2.70 10.76
N ALA A 133 -14.47 -1.46 10.25
CA ALA A 133 -15.47 -0.99 9.31
C ALA A 133 -15.35 -1.70 7.94
N MET A 134 -14.11 -1.79 7.43
CA MET A 134 -13.81 -2.44 6.16
C MET A 134 -14.06 -3.95 6.20
N TYR A 135 -13.71 -4.63 7.31
CA TYR A 135 -14.03 -6.04 7.50
C TYR A 135 -15.53 -6.28 7.34
N ARG A 136 -16.35 -5.50 8.03
CA ARG A 136 -17.82 -5.60 7.93
C ARG A 136 -18.31 -5.37 6.51
N ARG A 137 -17.73 -4.39 5.81
CA ARG A 137 -18.16 -4.03 4.45
C ARG A 137 -17.73 -5.04 3.41
N LEU A 138 -16.49 -5.51 3.46
CA LEU A 138 -15.93 -6.43 2.46
C LEU A 138 -16.33 -7.88 2.70
N SER A 139 -16.47 -8.33 3.95
CA SER A 139 -16.82 -9.71 4.28
C SER A 139 -18.31 -9.93 4.47
N GLY A 140 -19.09 -8.88 4.70
CA GLY A 140 -20.49 -8.97 5.11
C GLY A 140 -21.42 -9.69 4.11
N ASP A 141 -21.08 -9.64 2.84
CA ASP A 141 -21.82 -10.34 1.77
C ASP A 141 -21.06 -11.57 1.22
N GLY A 142 -20.01 -12.03 1.90
CA GLY A 142 -19.14 -13.10 1.42
C GLY A 142 -18.36 -12.76 0.14
N LYS A 143 -18.27 -11.49 -0.18
CA LYS A 143 -17.64 -11.02 -1.43
C LYS A 143 -16.13 -11.24 -1.44
N LYS A 144 -15.46 -11.08 -0.27
CA LYS A 144 -14.01 -11.24 -0.15
C LYS A 144 -13.61 -11.88 1.18
N ALA A 145 -12.59 -12.71 1.14
CA ALA A 145 -11.93 -13.15 2.35
C ALA A 145 -11.09 -12.00 2.90
N VAL A 146 -11.25 -11.70 4.18
CA VAL A 146 -10.48 -10.67 4.89
C VAL A 146 -9.76 -11.31 6.05
N HIS A 147 -8.46 -11.08 6.16
CA HIS A 147 -7.67 -11.44 7.31
C HIS A 147 -7.04 -10.20 7.91
N ALA A 148 -7.24 -10.02 9.21
CA ALA A 148 -6.60 -8.96 9.97
C ALA A 148 -5.66 -9.57 10.99
N PHE A 149 -4.43 -9.10 11.03
CA PHE A 149 -3.47 -9.53 12.03
C PHE A 149 -3.01 -8.35 12.90
N VAL A 150 -2.68 -8.67 14.14
CA VAL A 150 -2.32 -7.68 15.15
C VAL A 150 -0.82 -7.59 15.28
N THR A 151 -0.28 -6.39 15.17
CA THR A 151 1.11 -6.14 15.54
C THR A 151 1.15 -5.59 16.95
N PRO A 152 1.82 -6.30 17.90
CA PRO A 152 1.89 -5.88 19.27
C PRO A 152 2.64 -4.55 19.42
N LEU A 153 2.16 -3.68 20.31
CA LEU A 153 2.74 -2.35 20.55
C LEU A 153 3.85 -2.33 21.61
N MET A 154 3.96 -3.38 22.42
CA MET A 154 4.94 -3.43 23.52
C MET A 154 6.21 -4.15 23.09
N TYR A 155 7.16 -3.38 22.59
CA TYR A 155 8.37 -3.91 21.97
C TYR A 155 9.38 -4.56 22.93
N ASP A 156 9.31 -4.27 24.22
CA ASP A 156 10.27 -4.74 25.21
C ASP A 156 9.88 -6.08 25.88
N ASP A 157 8.70 -6.60 25.57
CA ASP A 157 8.23 -7.86 26.11
C ASP A 157 8.60 -9.03 25.17
N PRO A 158 9.29 -10.08 25.66
CA PRO A 158 9.61 -11.27 24.86
C PRO A 158 8.38 -11.94 24.22
N THR A 159 7.23 -11.92 24.89
CA THR A 159 5.98 -12.51 24.39
C THR A 159 5.44 -11.73 23.17
N THR A 160 5.73 -10.44 23.08
CA THR A 160 5.39 -9.59 21.96
C THR A 160 6.02 -10.08 20.64
N LYS A 161 7.28 -10.47 20.70
CA LYS A 161 7.98 -11.02 19.55
C LYS A 161 7.36 -12.35 19.07
N GLU A 162 7.03 -13.23 20.02
CA GLU A 162 6.39 -14.52 19.70
C GLU A 162 5.01 -14.30 19.08
N LEU A 163 4.21 -13.39 19.66
CA LEU A 163 2.91 -13.03 19.10
C LEU A 163 3.05 -12.46 17.68
N GLY A 164 3.96 -11.51 17.46
CA GLY A 164 4.18 -10.94 16.12
C GLY A 164 4.59 -11.98 15.09
N ILE A 165 5.42 -12.95 15.48
CA ILE A 165 5.80 -14.06 14.62
C ILE A 165 4.58 -14.94 14.30
N HIS A 166 3.77 -15.27 15.30
CA HIS A 166 2.55 -16.05 15.13
C HIS A 166 1.57 -15.37 14.17
N GLU A 167 1.35 -14.08 14.34
CA GLU A 167 0.47 -13.27 13.47
C GLU A 167 0.93 -13.26 12.02
N ILE A 168 2.24 -13.13 11.78
CA ILE A 168 2.80 -13.19 10.42
C ILE A 168 2.60 -14.59 9.80
N TYR A 169 2.83 -15.67 10.56
CA TYR A 169 2.55 -17.02 10.08
C TYR A 169 1.07 -17.23 9.79
N SER A 170 0.19 -16.71 10.61
CA SER A 170 -1.27 -16.75 10.37
C SER A 170 -1.63 -16.04 9.05
N ALA A 171 -1.03 -14.89 8.77
CA ALA A 171 -1.22 -14.21 7.50
C ALA A 171 -0.68 -15.01 6.31
N ILE A 172 0.47 -15.67 6.47
CA ILE A 172 1.02 -16.56 5.44
C ILE A 172 0.08 -17.75 5.17
N GLU A 173 -0.39 -18.43 6.21
CA GLU A 173 -1.34 -19.55 6.09
C GLU A 173 -2.65 -19.13 5.41
N PHE A 174 -3.18 -17.96 5.78
CA PHE A 174 -4.34 -17.38 5.12
C PHE A 174 -4.10 -17.21 3.62
N LEU A 175 -2.97 -16.59 3.23
CA LEU A 175 -2.62 -16.38 1.83
C LEU A 175 -2.36 -17.68 1.08
N GLU A 176 -1.70 -18.65 1.70
CA GLU A 176 -1.54 -20.00 1.14
C GLU A 176 -2.89 -20.63 0.81
N GLY A 177 -3.86 -20.48 1.71
CA GLY A 177 -5.23 -20.97 1.50
C GLY A 177 -5.94 -20.25 0.36
N GLN A 178 -5.76 -18.91 0.24
CA GLN A 178 -6.39 -18.12 -0.84
C GLN A 178 -5.78 -18.39 -2.22
N PHE A 179 -4.48 -18.64 -2.27
CA PHE A 179 -3.74 -18.80 -3.53
C PHE A 179 -3.61 -20.26 -3.97
N GLY A 180 -3.79 -21.21 -3.06
CA GLY A 180 -3.47 -22.62 -3.33
C GLY A 180 -1.98 -22.85 -3.59
N GLN A 181 -1.10 -21.95 -3.14
CA GLN A 181 0.34 -21.96 -3.31
C GLN A 181 1.04 -21.89 -1.96
N LYS A 182 2.09 -22.69 -1.78
CA LYS A 182 2.92 -22.60 -0.59
C LYS A 182 3.85 -21.39 -0.63
N PHE A 183 4.13 -20.83 0.53
CA PHE A 183 5.06 -19.73 0.70
C PHE A 183 6.48 -20.16 0.30
N ASP A 184 7.10 -19.41 -0.59
CA ASP A 184 8.46 -19.62 -1.07
C ASP A 184 9.43 -18.78 -0.22
N TRP A 185 10.10 -19.43 0.72
CA TRP A 185 11.06 -18.80 1.63
C TRP A 185 12.31 -18.28 0.92
N ASP A 186 12.75 -18.93 -0.15
CA ASP A 186 13.92 -18.49 -0.91
C ASP A 186 13.58 -17.22 -1.72
N ALA A 187 12.43 -17.20 -2.37
CA ALA A 187 11.93 -16.01 -3.06
C ALA A 187 11.72 -14.83 -2.07
N PHE A 188 11.19 -15.12 -0.87
CA PHE A 188 11.03 -14.14 0.18
C PHE A 188 12.37 -13.54 0.62
N ALA A 189 13.36 -14.39 0.92
CA ALA A 189 14.68 -13.93 1.35
C ALA A 189 15.37 -13.07 0.28
N ASP A 190 15.28 -13.48 -1.00
CA ASP A 190 15.80 -12.69 -2.12
C ASP A 190 15.08 -11.34 -2.26
N GLY A 191 13.76 -11.33 -2.14
CA GLY A 191 12.95 -10.11 -2.17
C GLY A 191 13.32 -9.14 -1.06
N ILE A 192 13.47 -9.62 0.18
CA ILE A 192 13.89 -8.80 1.32
C ILE A 192 15.28 -8.20 1.10
N ARG A 193 16.22 -9.00 0.61
CA ARG A 193 17.59 -8.52 0.32
C ARG A 193 17.56 -7.38 -0.68
N ARG A 194 16.85 -7.54 -1.80
CA ARG A 194 16.71 -6.49 -2.83
C ARG A 194 16.01 -5.25 -2.30
N PHE A 195 14.98 -5.42 -1.49
CA PHE A 195 14.26 -4.31 -0.89
C PHE A 195 15.14 -3.53 0.10
N ASN A 196 15.96 -4.21 0.90
CA ASN A 196 16.91 -3.56 1.81
C ASN A 196 17.96 -2.74 1.06
N GLU A 197 18.46 -3.22 -0.07
CA GLU A 197 19.35 -2.46 -0.94
C GLU A 197 18.72 -1.15 -1.42
N LEU A 198 17.43 -1.16 -1.75
CA LEU A 198 16.68 0.05 -2.14
C LEU A 198 16.45 0.99 -0.96
N ASN A 199 16.17 0.46 0.23
CA ASN A 199 15.96 1.27 1.43
C ASN A 199 17.20 2.06 1.84
N ILE A 200 18.40 1.59 1.55
CA ILE A 200 19.63 2.35 1.76
C ILE A 200 19.60 3.64 0.94
N HIS A 201 19.20 3.55 -0.32
CA HIS A 201 19.07 4.74 -1.18
C HIS A 201 17.99 5.70 -0.67
N GLU A 202 16.85 5.17 -0.22
CA GLU A 202 15.79 6.00 0.36
C GLU A 202 16.24 6.72 1.64
N THR A 203 16.99 6.06 2.51
CA THR A 203 17.54 6.68 3.72
C THR A 203 18.56 7.77 3.37
N ASN A 204 19.48 7.47 2.47
CA ASN A 204 20.51 8.42 2.04
C ASN A 204 19.91 9.66 1.36
N LYS A 205 18.78 9.52 0.66
CA LYS A 205 18.06 10.66 0.08
C LYS A 205 17.66 11.70 1.12
N TRP A 206 17.25 11.29 2.30
CA TRP A 206 16.91 12.22 3.38
C TRP A 206 18.14 12.94 3.93
N ASP A 207 19.29 12.28 3.97
CA ASP A 207 20.55 12.90 4.36
C ASP A 207 20.99 13.97 3.35
N VAL A 208 20.75 13.75 2.06
CA VAL A 208 20.97 14.74 1.02
C VAL A 208 20.02 15.93 1.19
N TYR A 209 18.73 15.69 1.39
CA TYR A 209 17.75 16.76 1.62
C TYR A 209 18.10 17.61 2.86
N ALA A 210 18.57 16.99 3.93
CA ALA A 210 18.96 17.71 5.14
C ALA A 210 20.15 18.66 4.94
N LYS A 211 20.93 18.45 3.88
CA LYS A 211 22.15 19.23 3.56
C LYS A 211 21.96 20.19 2.39
N CYS A 212 20.85 20.11 1.68
CA CYS A 212 20.59 20.93 0.50
C CYS A 212 19.86 22.23 0.86
N ASP A 213 20.29 23.35 0.29
CA ASP A 213 19.58 24.63 0.40
C ASP A 213 18.25 24.63 -0.38
N ASN A 214 18.15 23.78 -1.40
CA ASN A 214 16.96 23.64 -2.24
C ASN A 214 16.57 22.17 -2.34
N ILE A 215 15.28 21.89 -2.14
CA ILE A 215 14.72 20.53 -2.32
C ILE A 215 14.63 20.23 -3.82
N ALA A 216 15.32 19.18 -4.25
CA ALA A 216 15.42 18.80 -5.66
C ALA A 216 14.08 18.28 -6.24
N LEU A 217 13.28 17.58 -5.45
CA LEU A 217 11.96 17.10 -5.83
C LEU A 217 10.87 17.90 -5.09
N ASN A 218 9.93 18.45 -5.84
CA ASN A 218 8.76 19.10 -5.24
C ASN A 218 7.86 18.08 -4.51
N SER A 219 6.99 18.56 -3.64
CA SER A 219 6.11 17.71 -2.83
C SER A 219 5.22 16.78 -3.64
N MET A 220 4.77 17.22 -4.83
CA MET A 220 3.94 16.41 -5.72
C MET A 220 4.75 15.24 -6.30
N ALA A 221 5.97 15.47 -6.77
CA ALA A 221 6.83 14.40 -7.27
C ALA A 221 7.19 13.40 -6.16
N GLN A 222 7.39 13.87 -4.92
CA GLN A 222 7.60 13.00 -3.77
C GLN A 222 6.36 12.17 -3.42
N ALA A 223 5.16 12.75 -3.53
CA ALA A 223 3.90 12.03 -3.32
C ALA A 223 3.72 10.91 -4.35
N PHE A 224 3.95 11.19 -5.64
CA PHE A 224 3.91 10.15 -6.69
C PHE A 224 4.96 9.08 -6.48
N TRP A 225 6.20 9.45 -6.14
CA TRP A 225 7.25 8.50 -5.80
C TRP A 225 6.85 7.59 -4.66
N ARG A 226 6.25 8.12 -3.61
CA ARG A 226 5.81 7.35 -2.45
C ARG A 226 4.69 6.38 -2.82
N ILE A 227 3.68 6.83 -3.57
CA ILE A 227 2.61 5.95 -4.08
C ILE A 227 3.21 4.81 -4.91
N TYR A 228 4.12 5.14 -5.83
CA TYR A 228 4.79 4.16 -6.67
C TYR A 228 5.60 3.15 -5.87
N MET A 229 6.37 3.59 -4.89
CA MET A 229 7.15 2.73 -3.99
C MET A 229 6.25 1.75 -3.22
N TYR A 230 5.11 2.22 -2.71
CA TYR A 230 4.18 1.36 -2.00
C TYR A 230 3.49 0.35 -2.90
N GLN A 231 3.23 0.69 -4.15
CA GLN A 231 2.57 -0.21 -5.09
C GLN A 231 3.53 -1.20 -5.76
N GLN A 232 4.76 -0.78 -6.06
CA GLN A 232 5.67 -1.50 -6.94
C GLN A 232 6.98 -1.95 -6.27
N GLY A 233 7.12 -1.84 -4.95
CA GLY A 233 8.39 -2.03 -4.23
C GLY A 233 9.06 -3.42 -4.33
N ALA A 234 8.41 -4.39 -5.00
CA ALA A 234 8.99 -5.70 -5.32
C ALA A 234 9.28 -5.88 -6.83
N ASN A 235 8.98 -4.87 -7.64
CA ASN A 235 9.08 -4.95 -9.09
C ASN A 235 10.49 -4.55 -9.54
N LYS A 236 11.11 -5.35 -10.41
CA LYS A 236 12.42 -5.06 -11.01
C LYS A 236 12.46 -3.73 -11.77
N HIS A 237 11.34 -3.33 -12.35
CA HIS A 237 11.22 -2.03 -13.02
C HIS A 237 11.37 -0.89 -12.01
N PHE A 238 10.67 -0.98 -10.88
CA PHE A 238 10.83 -0.04 -9.77
C PHE A 238 12.27 0.01 -9.24
N GLU A 239 12.95 -1.12 -9.10
CA GLU A 239 14.35 -1.17 -8.68
C GLU A 239 15.27 -0.38 -9.63
N ARG A 240 15.03 -0.51 -10.94
CA ARG A 240 15.76 0.25 -11.95
C ARG A 240 15.52 1.75 -11.83
N GLU A 241 14.26 2.15 -11.72
CA GLU A 241 13.86 3.55 -11.58
C GLU A 241 14.42 4.17 -10.29
N ALA A 242 14.37 3.46 -9.18
CA ALA A 242 14.94 3.89 -7.92
C ALA A 242 16.44 4.15 -8.01
N LYS A 243 17.19 3.29 -8.71
CA LYS A 243 18.63 3.46 -8.95
C LYS A 243 18.93 4.67 -9.85
N VAL A 244 18.07 4.93 -10.85
CA VAL A 244 18.21 6.11 -11.73
C VAL A 244 17.94 7.39 -10.94
N ILE A 245 16.91 7.41 -10.12
CA ILE A 245 16.58 8.56 -9.26
C ILE A 245 17.68 8.78 -8.24
N TRP A 246 18.22 7.72 -7.64
CA TRP A 246 19.31 7.84 -6.69
C TRP A 246 20.55 8.51 -7.29
N LYS A 247 20.96 8.14 -8.51
CA LYS A 247 22.08 8.78 -9.20
C LYS A 247 21.90 10.29 -9.43
N TYR A 248 20.69 10.76 -9.33
CA TYR A 248 20.40 12.17 -9.38
C TYR A 248 20.75 12.92 -8.09
N PHE A 249 20.69 12.22 -6.95
CA PHE A 249 21.03 12.77 -5.65
C PHE A 249 22.54 12.68 -5.32
N GLU A 250 23.31 11.87 -6.03
CA GLU A 250 24.77 11.82 -5.95
C GLU A 250 25.40 13.00 -6.70
#